data_f732a69aebf34e6248ec7e7c8484d462
#
_entry.id   f732a69aebf34e6248ec7e7c8484d462
#
_cell.length_a   1.000
_cell.length_b   1.000
_cell.length_c   1.000
_cell.angle_alpha   90.00
_cell.angle_beta   90.00
_cell.angle_gamma   90.00
#
_symmetry.space_group_name_H-M   'P 1'
#
loop_
_entity.id
_entity.type
_entity.pdbx_description
1 polymer ?
#
loop_
_entity_poly.entity_id
_entity_poly.type
_entity_poly.pdbx_seq_one_letter_code
_entity_poly.pdbx_strand_id
1 'polypeptide(L)'
;MQDQCLLESDWDYCVVLDACRYDVFSDCYDEFLDGSLEKRRSNGSSTPEWAYRNFTDSHDIAYFSGNPFINSLAIPLNELKWGASCDYDWAAADHISEVIDVWKHGWDEELGTVPPESLVASFREHPEAVERADRTVLHYMQPHAPYLTRGKGKKLRQVRKGIHSQGEADDGGGPLSSMGDAIRPKVERILDGSELAQKAGLWLELDPADLVRNGTREAAMALYEENLRIVLEAVAELATELDGSVVVTADHGEAFGENGVWEHHIETPIAPLIEVPWLEVE
;
A
#
# COMPACT_ATOMS: atom_id res chain seq x y z
N MET A 1 22.63 -5.80 4.47
CA MET A 1 21.46 -4.99 4.12
C MET A 1 21.09 -4.19 5.35
N GLN A 2 20.95 -2.89 5.21
CA GLN A 2 20.59 -1.96 6.27
C GLN A 2 19.08 -2.03 6.50
N ASP A 3 18.61 -1.78 7.73
CA ASP A 3 17.20 -1.61 8.01
C ASP A 3 16.68 -0.28 7.44
N GLN A 4 15.39 -0.19 7.14
CA GLN A 4 14.81 0.97 6.46
C GLN A 4 14.94 2.26 7.28
N CYS A 5 14.77 2.18 8.61
CA CYS A 5 14.94 3.31 9.54
C CYS A 5 14.21 4.59 9.05
N LEU A 6 12.93 4.44 8.66
CA LEU A 6 12.15 5.46 7.98
C LEU A 6 12.22 6.82 8.68
N LEU A 7 11.90 6.86 9.96
CA LEU A 7 11.78 8.11 10.74
C LEU A 7 13.11 8.62 11.29
N GLU A 8 14.14 7.78 11.31
CA GLU A 8 15.50 8.15 11.72
C GLU A 8 16.33 8.75 10.57
N SER A 9 15.88 8.53 9.33
CA SER A 9 16.51 9.08 8.12
C SER A 9 16.11 10.54 7.90
N ASP A 10 16.95 11.29 7.19
CA ASP A 10 16.72 12.69 6.88
C ASP A 10 16.00 12.82 5.52
N TRP A 11 14.80 13.39 5.52
CA TRP A 11 13.98 13.65 4.35
C TRP A 11 12.87 14.64 4.68
N ASP A 12 12.48 15.47 3.72
CA ASP A 12 11.32 16.36 3.80
C ASP A 12 10.06 15.68 3.23
N TYR A 13 10.25 14.93 2.14
CA TYR A 13 9.19 14.18 1.46
C TYR A 13 9.56 12.71 1.34
N CYS A 14 8.67 11.83 1.77
CA CYS A 14 8.80 10.40 1.60
C CYS A 14 7.68 9.84 0.73
N VAL A 15 8.02 9.36 -0.45
CA VAL A 15 7.11 8.62 -1.33
C VAL A 15 7.18 7.14 -0.95
N VAL A 16 6.05 6.59 -0.54
CA VAL A 16 5.89 5.16 -0.24
C VAL A 16 5.08 4.51 -1.35
N LEU A 17 5.66 3.48 -1.97
CA LEU A 17 5.03 2.67 -3.00
C LEU A 17 4.55 1.35 -2.37
N ASP A 18 3.23 1.14 -2.32
CA ASP A 18 2.63 -0.04 -1.70
C ASP A 18 3.07 -1.33 -2.39
N ALA A 19 3.63 -2.24 -1.61
CA ALA A 19 4.12 -3.54 -2.06
C ALA A 19 5.24 -3.49 -3.10
N CYS A 20 6.11 -2.44 -3.11
CA CYS A 20 7.13 -2.28 -4.12
C CYS A 20 8.41 -3.08 -3.81
N ARG A 21 8.69 -4.07 -4.65
CA ARG A 21 9.90 -4.92 -4.59
C ARG A 21 11.14 -4.17 -5.04
N TYR A 22 12.23 -4.38 -4.34
CA TYR A 22 13.53 -3.80 -4.70
C TYR A 22 14.02 -4.26 -6.09
N ASP A 23 13.94 -5.56 -6.39
CA ASP A 23 14.47 -6.12 -7.64
C ASP A 23 13.78 -5.52 -8.87
N VAL A 24 12.44 -5.43 -8.87
CA VAL A 24 11.68 -4.84 -9.99
C VAL A 24 11.90 -3.33 -10.08
N PHE A 25 11.96 -2.65 -8.92
CA PHE A 25 12.24 -1.21 -8.87
C PHE A 25 13.63 -0.89 -9.44
N SER A 26 14.65 -1.66 -9.04
CA SER A 26 16.03 -1.45 -9.49
C SER A 26 16.23 -1.64 -11.00
N ASP A 27 15.35 -2.41 -11.65
CA ASP A 27 15.43 -2.70 -13.08
C ASP A 27 14.84 -1.58 -13.96
N CYS A 28 14.08 -0.60 -13.37
CA CYS A 28 13.40 0.40 -14.19
C CYS A 28 13.38 1.84 -13.64
N TYR A 29 13.77 2.09 -12.38
CA TYR A 29 13.62 3.41 -11.76
C TYR A 29 14.41 4.52 -12.49
N ASP A 30 15.60 4.21 -13.01
CA ASP A 30 16.49 5.13 -13.68
C ASP A 30 15.99 5.63 -15.06
N GLU A 31 14.90 5.07 -15.55
CA GLU A 31 14.14 5.62 -16.69
C GLU A 31 13.28 6.83 -16.29
N PHE A 32 13.02 7.04 -14.98
CA PHE A 32 12.09 8.04 -14.45
C PHE A 32 12.73 9.01 -13.46
N LEU A 33 13.63 8.53 -12.61
CA LEU A 33 14.22 9.28 -11.50
C LEU A 33 15.73 9.09 -11.48
N ASP A 34 16.44 10.20 -11.24
CA ASP A 34 17.87 10.19 -10.94
C ASP A 34 18.07 10.14 -9.42
N GLY A 35 19.13 9.48 -8.94
CA GLY A 35 19.43 9.44 -7.53
C GLY A 35 20.28 8.27 -7.07
N SER A 36 20.48 8.16 -5.76
CA SER A 36 21.26 7.12 -5.11
C SER A 36 20.34 6.02 -4.57
N LEU A 37 20.35 4.85 -5.22
CA LEU A 37 19.53 3.70 -4.84
C LEU A 37 20.27 2.76 -3.89
N GLU A 38 19.64 2.46 -2.76
CA GLU A 38 20.05 1.42 -1.83
C GLU A 38 18.95 0.34 -1.69
N LYS A 39 19.37 -0.88 -1.37
CA LYS A 39 18.47 -1.93 -0.90
C LYS A 39 18.37 -1.86 0.61
N ARG A 40 17.18 -1.67 1.16
CA ARG A 40 16.94 -1.68 2.61
C ARG A 40 15.96 -2.79 3.01
N ARG A 41 15.97 -3.12 4.30
CA ARG A 41 15.02 -4.07 4.88
C ARG A 41 13.86 -3.30 5.47
N SER A 42 12.65 -3.55 4.97
CA SER A 42 11.42 -3.07 5.58
C SER A 42 11.20 -3.67 6.96
N ASN A 43 10.59 -2.90 7.85
CA ASN A 43 10.19 -3.35 9.18
C ASN A 43 8.93 -4.23 9.16
N GLY A 44 8.21 -4.30 8.04
CA GLY A 44 7.01 -5.10 7.86
C GLY A 44 7.00 -5.89 6.54
N SER A 45 6.18 -6.91 6.49
CA SER A 45 5.87 -7.69 5.30
C SER A 45 4.44 -7.42 4.77
N SER A 46 3.80 -6.40 5.31
CA SER A 46 2.49 -5.86 4.93
C SER A 46 2.31 -4.46 5.50
N THR A 47 1.43 -3.65 4.90
CA THR A 47 1.17 -2.27 5.36
C THR A 47 0.81 -2.16 6.84
N PRO A 48 -0.10 -2.99 7.41
CA PRO A 48 -0.42 -2.92 8.84
C PRO A 48 0.78 -3.16 9.75
N GLU A 49 1.60 -4.16 9.42
CA GLU A 49 2.82 -4.50 10.18
C GLU A 49 3.87 -3.38 10.09
N TRP A 50 4.09 -2.85 8.88
CA TRP A 50 5.02 -1.77 8.64
C TRP A 50 4.62 -0.48 9.37
N ALA A 51 3.35 -0.11 9.33
CA ALA A 51 2.84 1.07 10.02
C ALA A 51 2.98 0.94 11.54
N TYR A 52 2.52 -0.16 12.12
CA TYR A 52 2.64 -0.46 13.53
C TYR A 52 4.07 -0.39 14.05
N ARG A 53 5.05 -0.86 13.24
CA ARG A 53 6.46 -0.92 13.67
C ARG A 53 7.23 0.38 13.42
N ASN A 54 6.81 1.22 12.49
CA ASN A 54 7.48 2.49 12.22
C ASN A 54 6.91 3.65 13.03
N PHE A 55 5.59 3.75 13.17
CA PHE A 55 4.94 4.88 13.84
C PHE A 55 4.54 4.49 15.28
N THR A 56 5.55 4.38 16.15
CA THR A 56 5.35 4.00 17.57
C THR A 56 5.08 5.17 18.48
N ASP A 57 5.54 6.37 18.11
CA ASP A 57 5.35 7.63 18.82
C ASP A 57 4.47 8.57 17.99
N SER A 58 4.16 9.76 18.52
CA SER A 58 3.47 10.80 17.77
C SER A 58 4.45 11.60 16.90
N HIS A 59 4.12 11.77 15.62
CA HIS A 59 4.96 12.42 14.60
C HIS A 59 4.23 13.56 13.93
N ASP A 60 4.94 14.67 13.73
CA ASP A 60 4.43 15.82 12.98
C ASP A 60 4.61 15.58 11.49
N ILE A 61 3.66 14.85 10.92
CA ILE A 61 3.65 14.40 9.52
C ILE A 61 2.29 14.70 8.89
N ALA A 62 2.32 15.29 7.68
CA ALA A 62 1.20 15.28 6.76
C ALA A 62 1.26 13.99 5.93
N TYR A 63 0.30 13.10 6.11
CA TYR A 63 0.29 11.79 5.48
C TYR A 63 -0.85 11.68 4.46
N PHE A 64 -0.51 11.68 3.17
CA PHE A 64 -1.45 11.48 2.07
C PHE A 64 -1.60 9.98 1.80
N SER A 65 -2.69 9.40 2.26
CA SER A 65 -2.88 7.96 2.22
C SER A 65 -3.74 7.50 1.04
N GLY A 66 -3.15 6.77 0.10
CA GLY A 66 -3.87 5.95 -0.88
C GLY A 66 -4.35 4.62 -0.29
N ASN A 67 -3.76 4.18 0.83
CA ASN A 67 -4.01 2.88 1.45
C ASN A 67 -5.04 2.98 2.60
N PRO A 68 -6.19 2.27 2.55
CA PRO A 68 -7.23 2.33 3.59
C PRO A 68 -6.79 1.89 5.00
N PHE A 69 -5.70 1.15 5.14
CA PHE A 69 -5.18 0.76 6.46
C PHE A 69 -4.54 1.93 7.22
N ILE A 70 -4.08 2.96 6.51
CA ILE A 70 -3.57 4.21 7.09
C ILE A 70 -4.65 5.26 6.89
N ASN A 71 -5.44 5.53 7.93
CA ASN A 71 -6.63 6.37 7.81
C ASN A 71 -6.84 7.28 9.03
N SER A 72 -7.65 8.31 8.87
CA SER A 72 -7.98 9.30 9.89
C SER A 72 -9.11 8.87 10.85
N LEU A 73 -9.66 7.65 10.71
CA LEU A 73 -10.87 7.22 11.42
C LEU A 73 -10.65 6.85 12.89
N ALA A 74 -9.40 6.85 13.38
CA ALA A 74 -9.05 6.44 14.75
C ALA A 74 -9.57 5.04 15.12
N ILE A 75 -9.65 4.13 14.14
CA ILE A 75 -10.04 2.73 14.36
C ILE A 75 -8.76 1.89 14.39
N PRO A 76 -8.44 1.20 15.51
CA PRO A 76 -7.27 0.34 15.58
C PRO A 76 -7.28 -0.79 14.55
N LEU A 77 -6.08 -1.17 14.07
CA LEU A 77 -5.93 -2.22 13.04
C LEU A 77 -6.54 -3.56 13.47
N ASN A 78 -6.44 -3.93 14.76
CA ASN A 78 -7.05 -5.15 15.31
C ASN A 78 -8.58 -5.07 15.41
N GLU A 79 -9.18 -3.89 15.31
CA GLU A 79 -10.62 -3.68 15.33
C GLU A 79 -11.21 -3.54 13.91
N LEU A 80 -10.36 -3.42 12.89
CA LEU A 80 -10.80 -3.38 11.50
C LEU A 80 -11.42 -4.71 11.09
N LYS A 81 -12.69 -4.68 10.68
CA LYS A 81 -13.45 -5.88 10.29
C LYS A 81 -13.06 -6.41 8.91
N TRP A 82 -12.29 -5.67 8.15
CA TRP A 82 -11.95 -5.95 6.75
C TRP A 82 -10.45 -5.80 6.52
N GLY A 83 -9.86 -6.81 5.90
CA GLY A 83 -8.53 -6.77 5.32
C GLY A 83 -7.45 -7.45 6.16
N ALA A 84 -7.09 -6.93 7.30
CA ALA A 84 -6.05 -7.52 8.13
C ALA A 84 -6.64 -8.24 9.36
N SER A 85 -6.21 -9.49 9.58
CA SER A 85 -6.40 -10.14 10.86
C SER A 85 -5.09 -10.02 11.62
N CYS A 86 -4.97 -9.03 12.48
CA CYS A 86 -3.76 -8.80 13.27
C CYS A 86 -4.15 -8.37 14.69
N ASP A 87 -3.22 -8.52 15.62
CA ASP A 87 -3.40 -8.11 17.04
C ASP A 87 -2.82 -6.71 17.31
N TYR A 88 -2.64 -5.87 16.25
CA TYR A 88 -2.04 -4.54 16.39
C TYR A 88 -3.08 -3.53 16.87
N ASP A 89 -2.99 -3.15 18.14
CA ASP A 89 -3.73 -2.04 18.75
C ASP A 89 -3.06 -0.72 18.35
N TRP A 90 -3.30 -0.30 17.10
CA TRP A 90 -2.67 0.87 16.50
C TRP A 90 -3.62 1.53 15.49
N ALA A 91 -3.77 2.84 15.59
CA ALA A 91 -4.52 3.65 14.65
C ALA A 91 -3.65 4.82 14.16
N ALA A 92 -3.66 5.11 12.85
CA ALA A 92 -2.82 6.17 12.29
C ALA A 92 -3.08 7.54 12.93
N ALA A 93 -4.34 7.84 13.25
CA ALA A 93 -4.75 9.11 13.87
C ALA A 93 -4.15 9.35 15.27
N ASP A 94 -3.66 8.31 15.96
CA ASP A 94 -3.04 8.42 17.28
C ASP A 94 -1.53 8.74 17.18
N HIS A 95 -0.93 8.52 16.00
CA HIS A 95 0.51 8.59 15.81
C HIS A 95 0.95 9.62 14.76
N ILE A 96 0.05 10.05 13.88
CA ILE A 96 0.31 10.93 12.76
C ILE A 96 -0.55 12.18 12.91
N SER A 97 0.07 13.37 12.89
CA SER A 97 -0.62 14.63 13.18
C SER A 97 -1.75 14.97 12.19
N GLU A 98 -1.59 14.64 10.92
CA GLU A 98 -2.61 14.86 9.90
C GLU A 98 -2.61 13.74 8.84
N VAL A 99 -3.71 12.99 8.76
CA VAL A 99 -3.91 11.95 7.74
C VAL A 99 -4.98 12.40 6.76
N ILE A 100 -4.57 12.56 5.49
CA ILE A 100 -5.44 12.89 4.38
C ILE A 100 -5.89 11.59 3.70
N ASP A 101 -7.17 11.24 3.83
CA ASP A 101 -7.76 9.99 3.36
C ASP A 101 -7.99 10.00 1.84
N VAL A 102 -6.92 9.98 1.03
CA VAL A 102 -7.03 9.96 -0.44
C VAL A 102 -7.77 8.71 -0.90
N TRP A 103 -7.61 7.57 -0.21
CA TRP A 103 -8.36 6.34 -0.44
C TRP A 103 -9.89 6.52 -0.36
N LYS A 104 -10.37 7.57 0.30
CA LYS A 104 -11.78 7.85 0.50
C LYS A 104 -12.38 8.67 -0.64
N HIS A 105 -11.70 9.73 -1.06
CA HIS A 105 -12.20 10.70 -2.04
C HIS A 105 -11.50 10.64 -3.40
N GLY A 106 -10.27 10.13 -3.48
CA GLY A 106 -9.52 9.95 -4.73
C GLY A 106 -9.70 8.57 -5.39
N TRP A 107 -10.64 7.77 -4.89
CA TRP A 107 -10.88 6.42 -5.39
C TRP A 107 -11.59 6.38 -6.74
N ASP A 108 -11.09 5.59 -7.67
CA ASP A 108 -11.74 5.29 -8.94
C ASP A 108 -12.52 3.96 -8.86
N GLU A 109 -13.83 4.01 -9.10
CA GLU A 109 -14.70 2.84 -9.01
C GLU A 109 -14.53 1.85 -10.19
N GLU A 110 -14.01 2.29 -11.33
CA GLU A 110 -13.77 1.42 -12.49
C GLU A 110 -12.45 0.69 -12.32
N LEU A 111 -11.40 1.39 -11.90
CA LEU A 111 -10.09 0.82 -11.59
C LEU A 111 -10.12 -0.02 -10.31
N GLY A 112 -10.90 0.40 -9.34
CA GLY A 112 -11.01 -0.26 -8.03
C GLY A 112 -9.82 0.03 -7.11
N THR A 113 -9.20 1.19 -7.28
CA THR A 113 -8.06 1.68 -6.52
C THR A 113 -8.00 3.21 -6.55
N VAL A 114 -7.02 3.80 -5.86
CA VAL A 114 -6.62 5.21 -6.00
C VAL A 114 -5.57 5.28 -7.11
N PRO A 115 -5.86 5.89 -8.26
CA PRO A 115 -4.85 6.07 -9.29
C PRO A 115 -3.80 7.13 -8.85
N PRO A 116 -2.55 7.06 -9.36
CA PRO A 116 -1.47 7.95 -8.92
C PRO A 116 -1.79 9.44 -9.03
N GLU A 117 -2.47 9.85 -10.10
CA GLU A 117 -2.87 11.24 -10.33
C GLU A 117 -3.85 11.78 -9.27
N SER A 118 -4.67 10.91 -8.65
CA SER A 118 -5.56 11.32 -7.55
C SER A 118 -4.78 11.68 -6.29
N LEU A 119 -3.67 11.00 -6.03
CA LEU A 119 -2.80 11.32 -4.90
C LEU A 119 -2.05 12.63 -5.14
N VAL A 120 -1.53 12.83 -6.35
CA VAL A 120 -0.91 14.10 -6.78
C VAL A 120 -1.90 15.27 -6.69
N ALA A 121 -3.13 15.07 -7.16
CA ALA A 121 -4.18 16.09 -7.05
C ALA A 121 -4.49 16.43 -5.59
N SER A 122 -4.63 15.43 -4.73
CA SER A 122 -4.87 15.64 -3.30
C SER A 122 -3.71 16.40 -2.62
N PHE A 123 -2.46 16.09 -2.96
CA PHE A 123 -1.29 16.83 -2.46
C PHE A 123 -1.37 18.32 -2.84
N ARG A 124 -1.68 18.63 -4.11
CA ARG A 124 -1.82 20.02 -4.61
C ARG A 124 -3.00 20.77 -4.00
N GLU A 125 -4.05 20.06 -3.56
CA GLU A 125 -5.25 20.61 -2.92
C GLU A 125 -5.09 20.92 -1.42
N HIS A 126 -4.04 20.40 -0.76
CA HIS A 126 -3.81 20.56 0.68
C HIS A 126 -2.44 21.20 1.02
N PRO A 127 -2.06 22.36 0.43
CA PRO A 127 -0.76 22.98 0.68
C PRO A 127 -0.59 23.38 2.16
N GLU A 128 -1.67 23.71 2.85
CA GLU A 128 -1.64 24.09 4.27
C GLU A 128 -1.33 22.91 5.21
N ALA A 129 -1.61 21.67 4.81
CA ALA A 129 -1.22 20.48 5.56
C ALA A 129 0.29 20.28 5.45
N VAL A 130 0.83 20.42 4.25
CA VAL A 130 2.27 20.33 3.96
C VAL A 130 3.06 21.43 4.69
N GLU A 131 2.58 22.69 4.65
CA GLU A 131 3.25 23.83 5.31
C GLU A 131 3.28 23.73 6.83
N ARG A 132 2.31 23.02 7.44
CA ARG A 132 2.24 22.88 8.91
C ARG A 132 3.09 21.77 9.45
N ALA A 133 3.27 20.70 8.70
CA ALA A 133 3.96 19.50 9.13
C ALA A 133 5.48 19.64 8.97
N ASP A 134 6.22 18.98 9.85
CA ASP A 134 7.69 18.88 9.72
C ASP A 134 8.10 18.05 8.51
N ARG A 135 7.28 17.06 8.12
CA ARG A 135 7.56 16.10 7.05
C ARG A 135 6.28 15.71 6.31
N THR A 136 6.41 15.26 5.08
CA THR A 136 5.27 14.80 4.27
C THR A 136 5.48 13.37 3.75
N VAL A 137 4.49 12.51 3.94
CA VAL A 137 4.46 11.17 3.35
C VAL A 137 3.37 11.09 2.28
N LEU A 138 3.74 10.53 1.12
CA LEU A 138 2.88 10.32 -0.04
C LEU A 138 2.79 8.80 -0.30
N HIS A 139 1.75 8.14 0.20
CA HIS A 139 1.61 6.70 0.11
C HIS A 139 0.68 6.28 -1.03
N TYR A 140 1.29 5.87 -2.13
CA TYR A 140 0.62 5.37 -3.34
C TYR A 140 0.19 3.91 -3.17
N MET A 141 -0.92 3.53 -3.84
CA MET A 141 -1.36 2.13 -3.88
C MET A 141 -0.56 1.26 -4.86
N GLN A 142 0.07 1.88 -5.86
CA GLN A 142 0.86 1.16 -6.84
C GLN A 142 2.29 0.93 -6.34
N PRO A 143 2.94 -0.17 -6.74
CA PRO A 143 2.52 -1.16 -7.78
C PRO A 143 1.56 -2.25 -7.30
N HIS A 144 1.06 -2.23 -6.05
CA HIS A 144 0.07 -3.20 -5.55
C HIS A 144 -1.14 -3.33 -6.50
N ALA A 145 -1.69 -4.52 -6.63
CA ALA A 145 -2.93 -4.76 -7.38
C ALA A 145 -4.13 -3.99 -6.75
N PRO A 146 -5.13 -3.56 -7.53
CA PRO A 146 -5.39 -3.92 -8.92
C PRO A 146 -4.49 -3.20 -9.91
N TYR A 147 -4.15 -3.87 -10.99
CA TYR A 147 -3.30 -3.29 -12.03
C TYR A 147 -4.10 -2.35 -12.92
N LEU A 148 -3.64 -1.10 -13.04
CA LEU A 148 -4.38 0.01 -13.67
C LEU A 148 -4.79 -0.27 -15.11
N THR A 149 -3.95 -0.99 -15.87
CA THR A 149 -4.23 -1.35 -17.26
C THR A 149 -5.32 -2.41 -17.42
N ARG A 150 -5.70 -3.08 -16.33
CA ARG A 150 -6.74 -4.13 -16.34
C ARG A 150 -8.06 -3.70 -15.67
N GLY A 151 -7.99 -2.81 -14.68
CA GLY A 151 -9.14 -2.37 -13.89
C GLY A 151 -9.81 -3.49 -13.06
N LYS A 152 -10.89 -3.17 -12.38
CA LYS A 152 -11.80 -4.11 -11.70
C LYS A 152 -11.26 -4.80 -10.43
N GLY A 153 -10.43 -4.14 -9.64
CA GLY A 153 -10.02 -4.61 -8.32
C GLY A 153 -11.19 -4.85 -7.38
N LYS A 154 -11.51 -6.12 -7.10
CA LYS A 154 -12.66 -6.50 -6.26
C LYS A 154 -12.30 -6.58 -4.78
N LYS A 155 -11.11 -7.11 -4.47
CA LYS A 155 -10.64 -7.36 -3.10
C LYS A 155 -10.42 -6.03 -2.38
N LEU A 156 -9.61 -5.14 -2.93
CA LEU A 156 -9.32 -3.84 -2.35
C LEU A 156 -10.58 -2.97 -2.22
N ARG A 157 -11.50 -3.03 -3.22
CA ARG A 157 -12.81 -2.37 -3.16
C ARG A 157 -13.66 -2.85 -1.99
N GLN A 158 -13.62 -4.13 -1.66
CA GLN A 158 -14.35 -4.68 -0.51
C GLN A 158 -13.74 -4.20 0.81
N VAL A 159 -12.41 -4.19 0.93
CA VAL A 159 -11.68 -3.66 2.09
C VAL A 159 -12.06 -2.18 2.30
N ARG A 160 -11.92 -1.35 1.27
CA ARG A 160 -12.29 0.07 1.32
C ARG A 160 -13.72 0.29 1.81
N LYS A 161 -14.70 -0.40 1.18
CA LYS A 161 -16.11 -0.27 1.56
C LYS A 161 -16.36 -0.70 3.00
N GLY A 162 -15.69 -1.75 3.46
CA GLY A 162 -15.81 -2.22 4.83
C GLY A 162 -15.29 -1.20 5.85
N ILE A 163 -14.10 -0.65 5.62
CA ILE A 163 -13.49 0.37 6.50
C ILE A 163 -14.33 1.65 6.48
N HIS A 164 -14.75 2.14 5.31
CA HIS A 164 -15.59 3.32 5.19
C HIS A 164 -16.92 3.19 5.96
N SER A 165 -17.62 2.05 5.81
CA SER A 165 -18.88 1.80 6.51
C SER A 165 -18.71 1.64 8.03
N GLN A 166 -17.55 1.19 8.49
CA GLN A 166 -17.23 1.11 9.92
C GLN A 166 -17.01 2.52 10.51
N GLY A 167 -16.30 3.42 9.80
CA GLY A 167 -16.15 4.81 10.21
C GLY A 167 -17.48 5.58 10.24
N GLU A 168 -18.38 5.36 9.26
CA GLU A 168 -19.72 5.99 9.27
C GLU A 168 -20.65 5.45 10.38
N ALA A 169 -20.43 4.21 10.84
CA ALA A 169 -21.26 3.62 11.90
C ALA A 169 -20.92 4.18 13.30
N ASP A 170 -19.70 4.65 13.51
CA ASP A 170 -19.30 5.34 14.75
C ASP A 170 -19.86 6.78 14.82
N ASP A 171 -20.13 7.41 13.65
CA ASP A 171 -20.78 8.73 13.58
C ASP A 171 -22.30 8.69 13.69
N GLY A 172 -22.96 7.53 13.58
CA GLY A 172 -24.41 7.42 13.65
C GLY A 172 -24.93 5.99 13.64
N GLY A 173 -25.18 5.44 14.80
CA GLY A 173 -25.62 4.07 15.01
C GLY A 173 -26.78 3.60 14.14
N GLY A 174 -26.53 2.62 13.27
CA GLY A 174 -27.54 1.91 12.49
C GLY A 174 -27.17 0.43 12.28
N PRO A 175 -28.14 -0.51 12.36
CA PRO A 175 -27.88 -1.94 12.46
C PRO A 175 -27.86 -2.63 11.11
N LEU A 176 -26.67 -2.88 10.52
CA LEU A 176 -26.55 -3.74 9.32
C LEU A 176 -25.22 -4.56 9.27
N SER A 177 -24.73 -5.00 10.44
CA SER A 177 -23.40 -5.64 10.53
C SER A 177 -23.39 -7.18 10.60
N SER A 178 -24.52 -7.88 10.44
CA SER A 178 -24.58 -9.30 10.85
C SER A 178 -24.50 -10.38 9.75
N MET A 179 -24.32 -10.04 8.47
CA MET A 179 -24.29 -11.05 7.40
C MET A 179 -22.90 -11.44 6.87
N GLY A 180 -21.84 -10.70 7.22
CA GLY A 180 -20.47 -10.99 6.77
C GLY A 180 -19.76 -12.08 7.59
N ASP A 181 -20.07 -12.16 8.88
CA ASP A 181 -19.33 -13.00 9.85
C ASP A 181 -19.53 -14.51 9.71
N ALA A 182 -20.56 -14.96 9.00
CA ALA A 182 -20.87 -16.40 8.90
C ALA A 182 -20.11 -17.16 7.83
N ILE A 183 -19.48 -16.45 6.87
CA ILE A 183 -18.83 -17.12 5.72
C ILE A 183 -17.30 -17.10 5.88
N ARG A 184 -16.74 -16.10 6.56
CA ARG A 184 -15.31 -15.88 6.74
C ARG A 184 -14.54 -17.07 7.36
N PRO A 185 -14.97 -17.68 8.49
CA PRO A 185 -14.21 -18.78 9.12
C PRO A 185 -14.13 -20.07 8.29
N LYS A 186 -15.06 -20.25 7.33
CA LYS A 186 -15.08 -21.46 6.49
C LYS A 186 -14.14 -21.34 5.29
N VAL A 187 -13.99 -20.14 4.74
CA VAL A 187 -13.13 -19.90 3.58
C VAL A 187 -11.66 -19.86 4.03
N GLU A 188 -11.35 -19.17 5.13
CA GLU A 188 -9.99 -19.12 5.70
C GLU A 188 -9.47 -20.52 6.11
N ARG A 189 -10.32 -21.38 6.70
CA ARG A 189 -9.95 -22.76 7.06
C ARG A 189 -9.68 -23.70 5.87
N ILE A 190 -10.25 -23.41 4.70
CA ILE A 190 -10.04 -24.21 3.48
C ILE A 190 -8.82 -23.68 2.72
N LEU A 191 -8.46 -22.40 2.92
CA LEU A 191 -7.46 -21.69 2.16
C LEU A 191 -6.12 -21.52 2.91
N ASP A 192 -6.03 -21.99 4.16
CA ASP A 192 -4.86 -21.79 5.01
C ASP A 192 -3.64 -22.55 4.44
N GLY A 193 -2.72 -21.78 3.81
CA GLY A 193 -1.39 -22.22 3.42
C GLY A 193 -1.29 -23.12 2.18
N SER A 194 -2.37 -23.38 1.44
CA SER A 194 -2.28 -24.19 0.24
C SER A 194 -1.93 -23.37 -1.00
N GLU A 195 -1.04 -23.89 -1.85
CA GLU A 195 -0.69 -23.30 -3.16
C GLU A 195 -1.93 -22.97 -4.01
N LEU A 196 -3.00 -23.75 -3.84
CA LEU A 196 -4.27 -23.56 -4.56
C LEU A 196 -5.03 -22.31 -4.08
N ALA A 197 -4.94 -22.00 -2.79
CA ALA A 197 -5.60 -20.84 -2.19
C ALA A 197 -4.92 -19.53 -2.55
N GLN A 198 -3.58 -19.55 -2.57
CA GLN A 198 -2.77 -18.42 -2.96
C GLN A 198 -2.96 -18.11 -4.45
N LYS A 199 -3.02 -19.14 -5.31
CA LYS A 199 -3.38 -19.00 -6.73
C LYS A 199 -4.81 -18.48 -6.92
N ALA A 200 -5.75 -18.81 -6.03
CA ALA A 200 -7.12 -18.30 -6.09
C ALA A 200 -7.18 -16.79 -5.74
N GLY A 201 -6.36 -16.31 -4.80
CA GLY A 201 -6.23 -14.88 -4.50
C GLY A 201 -5.77 -14.10 -5.73
N LEU A 202 -4.67 -14.52 -6.33
CA LEU A 202 -4.15 -13.93 -7.57
C LEU A 202 -5.16 -14.03 -8.73
N TRP A 203 -5.89 -15.13 -8.83
CA TRP A 203 -6.93 -15.32 -9.87
C TRP A 203 -8.09 -14.31 -9.74
N LEU A 204 -8.39 -13.85 -8.52
CA LEU A 204 -9.44 -12.83 -8.30
C LEU A 204 -9.02 -11.43 -8.75
N GLU A 205 -7.73 -11.15 -8.78
CA GLU A 205 -7.18 -9.85 -9.17
C GLU A 205 -6.77 -9.78 -10.65
N LEU A 206 -6.41 -10.91 -11.27
CA LEU A 206 -5.97 -10.97 -12.66
C LEU A 206 -7.09 -11.42 -13.60
N ASP A 207 -7.00 -11.01 -14.87
CA ASP A 207 -7.85 -11.55 -15.93
C ASP A 207 -7.48 -13.03 -16.19
N PRO A 208 -8.45 -13.96 -16.13
CA PRO A 208 -8.19 -15.38 -16.38
C PRO A 208 -7.49 -15.66 -17.72
N ALA A 209 -7.72 -14.82 -18.73
CA ALA A 209 -7.08 -14.99 -20.04
C ALA A 209 -5.57 -14.76 -20.00
N ASP A 210 -5.08 -13.86 -19.15
CA ASP A 210 -3.65 -13.61 -18.99
C ASP A 210 -2.95 -14.75 -18.24
N LEU A 211 -3.64 -15.33 -17.23
CA LEU A 211 -3.14 -16.50 -16.50
C LEU A 211 -2.92 -17.72 -17.40
N VAL A 212 -3.81 -17.91 -18.37
CA VAL A 212 -3.74 -19.05 -19.30
C VAL A 212 -2.68 -18.81 -20.40
N ARG A 213 -2.48 -17.57 -20.82
CA ARG A 213 -1.62 -17.26 -21.98
C ARG A 213 -0.13 -17.33 -21.69
N ASN A 214 0.32 -16.85 -20.54
CA ASN A 214 1.74 -16.63 -20.23
C ASN A 214 2.26 -17.36 -18.99
N GLY A 215 1.44 -18.16 -18.34
CA GLY A 215 1.74 -18.66 -16.99
C GLY A 215 1.41 -17.61 -15.92
N THR A 216 1.06 -18.08 -14.74
CA THR A 216 0.50 -17.22 -13.68
C THR A 216 1.52 -16.17 -13.18
N ARG A 217 2.77 -16.62 -13.02
CA ARG A 217 3.84 -15.77 -12.47
C ARG A 217 4.29 -14.68 -13.43
N GLU A 218 4.64 -15.06 -14.65
CA GLU A 218 5.13 -14.11 -15.65
C GLU A 218 4.06 -13.05 -15.98
N ALA A 219 2.78 -13.47 -16.09
CA ALA A 219 1.70 -12.54 -16.36
C ALA A 219 1.50 -11.55 -15.20
N ALA A 220 1.55 -12.03 -13.96
CA ALA A 220 1.42 -11.20 -12.78
C ALA A 220 2.59 -10.20 -12.65
N MET A 221 3.81 -10.68 -12.83
CA MET A 221 4.99 -9.81 -12.76
C MET A 221 5.02 -8.75 -13.85
N ALA A 222 4.58 -9.08 -15.07
CA ALA A 222 4.51 -8.10 -16.16
C ALA A 222 3.49 -6.98 -15.88
N LEU A 223 2.32 -7.32 -15.33
CA LEU A 223 1.32 -6.33 -14.94
C LEU A 223 1.75 -5.51 -13.72
N TYR A 224 2.44 -6.12 -12.79
CA TYR A 224 3.02 -5.45 -11.64
C TYR A 224 4.11 -4.45 -12.05
N GLU A 225 5.02 -4.83 -12.95
CA GLU A 225 6.04 -3.92 -13.51
C GLU A 225 5.40 -2.77 -14.27
N GLU A 226 4.36 -3.04 -15.09
CA GLU A 226 3.60 -1.99 -15.79
C GLU A 226 2.97 -1.00 -14.80
N ASN A 227 2.40 -1.51 -13.70
CA ASN A 227 1.83 -0.68 -12.62
C ASN A 227 2.90 0.16 -11.92
N LEU A 228 4.10 -0.40 -11.71
CA LEU A 228 5.24 0.32 -11.15
C LEU A 228 5.68 1.46 -12.09
N ARG A 229 5.80 1.22 -13.38
CA ARG A 229 6.17 2.25 -14.36
C ARG A 229 5.18 3.41 -14.39
N ILE A 230 3.88 3.12 -14.29
CA ILE A 230 2.82 4.16 -14.24
C ILE A 230 2.97 5.03 -13.00
N VAL A 231 3.19 4.46 -11.83
CA VAL A 231 3.36 5.27 -10.61
C VAL A 231 4.68 6.03 -10.61
N LEU A 232 5.76 5.47 -11.13
CA LEU A 232 7.05 6.16 -11.25
C LEU A 232 6.97 7.38 -12.16
N GLU A 233 6.18 7.34 -13.25
CA GLU A 233 5.92 8.52 -14.08
C GLU A 233 5.25 9.64 -13.29
N ALA A 234 4.23 9.32 -12.48
CA ALA A 234 3.55 10.29 -11.63
C ALA A 234 4.45 10.83 -10.50
N VAL A 235 5.29 9.98 -9.91
CA VAL A 235 6.27 10.38 -8.88
C VAL A 235 7.34 11.28 -9.48
N ALA A 236 7.85 10.99 -10.68
CA ALA A 236 8.83 11.83 -11.37
C ALA A 236 8.27 13.22 -11.68
N GLU A 237 7.01 13.30 -12.15
CA GLU A 237 6.35 14.60 -12.34
C GLU A 237 6.27 15.38 -11.02
N LEU A 238 5.77 14.74 -9.96
CA LEU A 238 5.61 15.37 -8.66
C LEU A 238 6.94 15.80 -8.05
N ALA A 239 7.99 14.98 -8.15
CA ALA A 239 9.32 15.29 -7.60
C ALA A 239 9.89 16.62 -8.12
N THR A 240 9.53 17.03 -9.33
CA THR A 240 9.96 18.35 -9.88
C THR A 240 9.30 19.54 -9.19
N GLU A 241 8.23 19.33 -8.43
CA GLU A 241 7.48 20.38 -7.71
C GLU A 241 7.89 20.48 -6.23
N LEU A 242 8.59 19.46 -5.71
CA LEU A 242 8.96 19.38 -4.30
C LEU A 242 10.21 20.18 -4.01
N ASP A 243 10.16 21.07 -3.01
CA ASP A 243 11.30 21.88 -2.55
C ASP A 243 11.84 21.28 -1.24
N GLY A 244 12.75 20.32 -1.37
CA GLY A 244 13.35 19.61 -0.24
C GLY A 244 13.93 18.26 -0.63
N SER A 245 14.41 17.52 0.36
CA SER A 245 14.94 16.18 0.18
C SER A 245 13.82 15.17 -0.04
N VAL A 246 13.90 14.40 -1.12
CA VAL A 246 12.89 13.42 -1.51
C VAL A 246 13.47 12.01 -1.42
N VAL A 247 12.75 11.13 -0.74
CA VAL A 247 13.05 9.69 -0.69
C VAL A 247 11.89 8.91 -1.30
N VAL A 248 12.19 7.96 -2.17
CA VAL A 248 11.23 6.97 -2.68
C VAL A 248 11.55 5.61 -2.08
N THR A 249 10.57 5.01 -1.41
CA THR A 249 10.71 3.71 -0.76
C THR A 249 9.42 2.88 -0.88
N ALA A 250 9.34 1.78 -0.16
CA ALA A 250 8.13 0.96 -0.06
C ALA A 250 7.86 0.56 1.40
N ASP A 251 6.60 0.29 1.72
CA ASP A 251 6.22 -0.27 3.00
C ASP A 251 6.60 -1.76 3.10
N HIS A 252 6.43 -2.53 2.05
CA HIS A 252 6.86 -3.92 1.86
C HIS A 252 6.98 -4.23 0.37
N GLY A 253 7.25 -5.49 0.03
CA GLY A 253 7.23 -5.98 -1.34
C GLY A 253 6.07 -6.95 -1.61
N GLU A 254 6.14 -7.67 -2.74
CA GLU A 254 5.10 -8.60 -3.21
C GLU A 254 5.72 -9.95 -3.57
N ALA A 255 5.05 -11.05 -3.23
CA ALA A 255 5.49 -12.40 -3.58
C ALA A 255 4.68 -12.97 -4.75
N PHE A 256 5.37 -13.56 -5.70
CA PHE A 256 4.81 -14.19 -6.88
C PHE A 256 5.11 -15.70 -6.93
N GLY A 257 4.97 -16.39 -5.80
CA GLY A 257 5.19 -17.83 -5.65
C GLY A 257 6.55 -18.20 -5.07
N GLU A 258 7.38 -17.24 -4.65
CA GLU A 258 8.63 -17.51 -3.96
C GLU A 258 8.36 -18.24 -2.63
N ASN A 259 9.07 -19.33 -2.40
CA ASN A 259 8.87 -20.21 -1.23
C ASN A 259 7.41 -20.72 -1.08
N GLY A 260 6.62 -20.72 -2.16
CA GLY A 260 5.20 -21.06 -2.14
C GLY A 260 4.29 -19.93 -1.64
N VAL A 261 4.82 -18.73 -1.38
CA VAL A 261 4.07 -17.55 -0.95
C VAL A 261 3.64 -16.75 -2.18
N TRP A 262 2.38 -16.32 -2.18
CA TRP A 262 1.80 -15.41 -3.13
C TRP A 262 1.23 -14.19 -2.40
N GLU A 263 1.19 -13.02 -3.04
CA GLU A 263 0.78 -11.77 -2.39
C GLU A 263 1.70 -11.45 -1.18
N HIS A 264 1.19 -10.74 -0.21
CA HIS A 264 1.91 -10.38 1.02
C HIS A 264 1.05 -10.72 2.25
N HIS A 265 1.70 -11.16 3.30
CA HIS A 265 1.04 -11.55 4.55
C HIS A 265 1.79 -10.97 5.74
N ILE A 266 1.05 -10.68 6.80
CA ILE A 266 1.62 -10.22 8.08
C ILE A 266 2.61 -11.26 8.61
N GLU A 267 3.73 -10.80 9.18
CA GLU A 267 4.75 -11.63 9.81
C GLU A 267 5.36 -12.71 8.89
N THR A 268 5.50 -12.38 7.61
CA THR A 268 6.07 -13.27 6.59
C THR A 268 7.38 -12.69 6.03
N PRO A 269 8.48 -12.65 6.78
CA PRO A 269 9.69 -11.92 6.42
C PRO A 269 10.56 -12.67 5.40
N ILE A 270 10.02 -12.98 4.22
CA ILE A 270 10.79 -13.49 3.07
C ILE A 270 11.36 -12.34 2.24
N ALA A 271 12.48 -12.58 1.56
CA ALA A 271 13.21 -11.55 0.81
C ALA A 271 12.30 -10.70 -0.13
N PRO A 272 11.41 -11.29 -0.96
CA PRO A 272 10.54 -10.51 -1.83
C PRO A 272 9.57 -9.55 -1.11
N LEU A 273 9.28 -9.80 0.17
CA LEU A 273 8.36 -8.98 0.96
C LEU A 273 9.06 -7.92 1.80
N ILE A 274 10.34 -8.12 2.15
CA ILE A 274 11.04 -7.20 3.06
C ILE A 274 12.24 -6.49 2.42
N GLU A 275 12.65 -6.87 1.21
CA GLU A 275 13.68 -6.13 0.47
C GLU A 275 13.02 -5.03 -0.35
N VAL A 276 13.19 -3.79 0.10
CA VAL A 276 12.54 -2.61 -0.46
C VAL A 276 13.56 -1.62 -1.02
N PRO A 277 13.18 -0.78 -2.01
CA PRO A 277 14.02 0.30 -2.48
C PRO A 277 14.13 1.40 -1.42
N TRP A 278 15.26 2.11 -1.47
CA TRP A 278 15.49 3.39 -0.83
C TRP A 278 16.25 4.25 -1.81
N LEU A 279 15.53 5.12 -2.52
CA LEU A 279 16.10 6.03 -3.51
C LEU A 279 16.11 7.43 -2.93
N GLU A 280 17.29 8.00 -2.74
CA GLU A 280 17.47 9.44 -2.48
C GLU A 280 17.50 10.13 -3.83
N VAL A 281 16.45 10.92 -4.14
CA VAL A 281 16.26 11.58 -5.42
C VAL A 281 17.16 12.80 -5.51
N GLU A 282 17.84 13.02 -6.68
CA GLU A 282 18.71 14.17 -6.96
C GLU A 282 18.01 15.33 -7.68
#